data_6d7bc7af743e2a6811daf45a9bf77e15
#
_entry.id   6d7bc7af743e2a6811daf45a9bf77e15
#
_cell.length_a   1.000
_cell.length_b   1.000
_cell.length_c   1.000
_cell.angle_alpha   90.00
_cell.angle_beta   90.00
_cell.angle_gamma   90.00
#
_symmetry.space_group_name_H-M   'P 1'
#
loop_
_entity.id
_entity.type
_entity.pdbx_description
1 polymer ?
#
loop_
_entity_poly.entity_id
_entity_poly.type
_entity_poly.pdbx_seq_one_letter_code
_entity_poly.pdbx_strand_id
1 'polypeptide(L)'
;KVAPTDARVMIMGENGVGKELVARWIHEKSNRSKSPLIEVNCAAIPGELIESELFGHEKGSFTSAVKQRIGKFEQAHGGTLFLDEIGDMSLNAQAKVLRALQEGKITRVGGDKDISVDVRVIAATNKDLLQEVEEKQFRLDLYHRLSVIIIHVPSLNDRKDDIPLLVDKFLSDICTEYGISKKEIDEDALKSLQNYNWTGNIRELRNVVERLVILSGKSIVKTDIDSYVVPKK
;
A
#
# COMPACT_ATOMS: atom_id res chain seq x y z
N LYS A 1 -5.44 9.91 -16.32
CA LYS A 1 -4.71 11.13 -16.77
C LYS A 1 -3.26 11.13 -16.27
N VAL A 2 -2.97 10.80 -14.99
CA VAL A 2 -1.61 10.84 -14.41
C VAL A 2 -0.73 9.66 -14.82
N ALA A 3 -1.31 8.50 -15.09
CA ALA A 3 -0.58 7.27 -15.36
C ALA A 3 0.47 7.39 -16.48
N PRO A 4 0.17 7.98 -17.66
CA PRO A 4 1.14 8.10 -18.76
C PRO A 4 2.28 9.09 -18.52
N THR A 5 2.28 9.82 -17.40
CA THR A 5 3.31 10.81 -17.06
C THR A 5 4.33 10.20 -16.08
N ASP A 6 5.50 10.81 -15.96
CA ASP A 6 6.48 10.48 -14.91
C ASP A 6 6.28 11.30 -13.62
N ALA A 7 5.15 12.01 -13.50
CA ALA A 7 4.83 12.75 -12.30
C ALA A 7 4.78 11.83 -11.07
N ARG A 8 5.32 12.31 -9.96
CA ARG A 8 5.20 11.64 -8.67
C ARG A 8 3.77 11.74 -8.17
N VAL A 9 3.32 10.68 -7.52
CA VAL A 9 1.96 10.57 -7.00
C VAL A 9 2.02 10.23 -5.52
N MET A 10 1.27 10.98 -4.73
CA MET A 10 1.00 10.68 -3.33
C MET A 10 -0.43 10.15 -3.20
N ILE A 11 -0.60 8.94 -2.70
CA ILE A 11 -1.90 8.31 -2.47
C ILE A 11 -2.20 8.40 -0.98
N MET A 12 -3.27 9.10 -0.63
CA MET A 12 -3.71 9.29 0.76
C MET A 12 -5.02 8.54 1.02
N GLY A 13 -5.15 7.96 2.18
CA GLY A 13 -6.37 7.27 2.60
C GLY A 13 -6.12 6.32 3.75
N GLU A 14 -7.19 5.92 4.42
CA GLU A 14 -7.15 5.02 5.57
C GLU A 14 -6.51 3.66 5.25
N ASN A 15 -6.22 2.90 6.30
CA ASN A 15 -5.75 1.52 6.13
C ASN A 15 -6.83 0.64 5.51
N GLY A 16 -6.43 -0.23 4.56
CA GLY A 16 -7.34 -1.19 3.95
C GLY A 16 -8.26 -0.63 2.85
N VAL A 17 -8.11 0.64 2.42
CA VAL A 17 -8.94 1.23 1.34
C VAL A 17 -8.51 0.81 -0.07
N GLY A 18 -7.31 0.21 -0.22
CA GLY A 18 -6.78 -0.25 -1.50
C GLY A 18 -5.76 0.67 -2.16
N LYS A 19 -4.97 1.45 -1.38
CA LYS A 19 -3.91 2.33 -1.90
C LYS A 19 -2.92 1.60 -2.81
N GLU A 20 -2.52 0.37 -2.45
CA GLU A 20 -1.63 -0.48 -3.25
C GLU A 20 -2.21 -0.79 -4.63
N LEU A 21 -3.49 -1.11 -4.71
CA LEU A 21 -4.16 -1.40 -5.97
C LEU A 21 -4.16 -0.18 -6.90
N VAL A 22 -4.37 1.02 -6.34
CA VAL A 22 -4.28 2.29 -7.09
C VAL A 22 -2.87 2.49 -7.63
N ALA A 23 -1.82 2.23 -6.83
CA ALA A 23 -0.44 2.34 -7.27
C ALA A 23 -0.12 1.36 -8.42
N ARG A 24 -0.57 0.11 -8.31
CA ARG A 24 -0.43 -0.90 -9.37
C ARG A 24 -1.12 -0.48 -10.66
N TRP A 25 -2.34 0.02 -10.59
CA TRP A 25 -3.06 0.52 -11.78
C TRP A 25 -2.39 1.73 -12.42
N ILE A 26 -1.79 2.63 -11.64
CA ILE A 26 -1.02 3.75 -12.17
C ILE A 26 0.20 3.22 -12.95
N HIS A 27 0.91 2.23 -12.41
CA HIS A 27 2.05 1.62 -13.08
C HIS A 27 1.63 0.88 -14.36
N GLU A 28 0.62 0.00 -14.29
CA GLU A 28 0.12 -0.79 -15.43
C GLU A 28 -0.34 0.07 -16.62
N LYS A 29 -0.89 1.26 -16.33
CA LYS A 29 -1.35 2.23 -17.35
C LYS A 29 -0.31 3.28 -17.71
N SER A 30 0.93 3.13 -17.25
CA SER A 30 2.03 4.05 -17.51
C SER A 30 2.87 3.63 -18.71
N ASN A 31 3.74 4.54 -19.16
CA ASN A 31 4.76 4.23 -20.16
C ASN A 31 5.82 3.23 -19.64
N ARG A 32 5.86 2.99 -18.31
CA ARG A 32 6.77 2.07 -17.63
C ARG A 32 6.11 0.71 -17.29
N SER A 33 4.94 0.41 -17.86
CA SER A 33 4.14 -0.80 -17.53
C SER A 33 4.86 -2.13 -17.81
N LYS A 34 5.86 -2.13 -18.68
CA LYS A 34 6.71 -3.31 -18.99
C LYS A 34 8.00 -3.36 -18.16
N SER A 35 8.26 -2.34 -17.35
CA SER A 35 9.43 -2.22 -16.49
C SER A 35 9.09 -2.69 -15.06
N PRO A 36 10.09 -2.90 -14.19
CA PRO A 36 9.81 -3.36 -12.82
C PRO A 36 8.89 -2.40 -12.03
N LEU A 37 7.93 -2.97 -11.31
CA LEU A 37 7.26 -2.33 -10.18
C LEU A 37 7.86 -2.93 -8.91
N ILE A 38 8.58 -2.13 -8.15
CA ILE A 38 9.16 -2.53 -6.87
C ILE A 38 8.34 -1.90 -5.76
N GLU A 39 7.83 -2.73 -4.86
CA GLU A 39 6.97 -2.30 -3.75
C GLU A 39 7.72 -2.44 -2.43
N VAL A 40 7.60 -1.42 -1.58
CA VAL A 40 8.21 -1.38 -0.26
C VAL A 40 7.18 -0.87 0.74
N ASN A 41 6.88 -1.67 1.74
CA ASN A 41 6.09 -1.22 2.89
C ASN A 41 7.06 -0.71 3.97
N CYS A 42 7.10 0.61 4.16
CA CYS A 42 8.04 1.25 5.09
C CYS A 42 7.74 0.92 6.55
N ALA A 43 6.47 0.69 6.91
CA ALA A 43 6.07 0.31 8.26
C ALA A 43 6.50 -1.14 8.63
N ALA A 44 6.68 -2.01 7.64
CA ALA A 44 7.06 -3.41 7.86
C ALA A 44 8.57 -3.61 8.07
N ILE A 45 9.39 -2.57 7.82
CA ILE A 45 10.84 -2.64 7.91
C ILE A 45 11.32 -1.90 9.16
N PRO A 46 12.11 -2.52 10.05
CA PRO A 46 12.70 -1.81 11.18
C PRO A 46 13.46 -0.55 10.72
N GLY A 47 13.30 0.56 11.45
CA GLY A 47 13.83 1.87 11.06
C GLY A 47 15.35 1.89 10.82
N GLU A 48 16.10 1.05 11.51
CA GLU A 48 17.56 0.86 11.33
C GLU A 48 17.93 0.10 10.05
N LEU A 49 17.00 -0.67 9.47
CA LEU A 49 17.22 -1.46 8.25
C LEU A 49 16.65 -0.80 6.99
N ILE A 50 15.78 0.19 7.13
CA ILE A 50 15.08 0.82 6.00
C ILE A 50 16.05 1.43 4.98
N GLU A 51 17.15 2.05 5.46
CA GLU A 51 18.14 2.62 4.57
C GLU A 51 18.85 1.54 3.75
N SER A 52 19.24 0.44 4.40
CA SER A 52 19.88 -0.69 3.73
C SER A 52 18.96 -1.39 2.72
N GLU A 53 17.67 -1.50 3.02
CA GLU A 53 16.68 -2.05 2.09
C GLU A 53 16.46 -1.12 0.90
N LEU A 54 16.31 0.18 1.10
CA LEU A 54 16.03 1.13 0.03
C LEU A 54 17.25 1.38 -0.86
N PHE A 55 18.42 1.58 -0.27
CA PHE A 55 19.63 2.05 -0.97
C PHE A 55 20.68 0.96 -1.18
N GLY A 56 20.52 -0.21 -0.53
CA GLY A 56 21.54 -1.24 -0.52
C GLY A 56 22.68 -0.93 0.44
N HIS A 57 23.62 -1.85 0.54
CA HIS A 57 24.80 -1.70 1.39
C HIS A 57 26.04 -2.34 0.79
N GLU A 58 27.20 -1.80 1.12
CA GLU A 58 28.48 -2.40 0.80
C GLU A 58 28.86 -3.47 1.86
N LYS A 59 29.68 -4.42 1.46
CA LYS A 59 30.21 -5.43 2.39
C LYS A 59 30.95 -4.74 3.55
N GLY A 60 30.63 -5.14 4.79
CA GLY A 60 31.27 -4.63 6.00
C GLY A 60 30.73 -3.28 6.50
N SER A 61 29.67 -2.75 5.92
CA SER A 61 29.07 -1.46 6.33
C SER A 61 28.43 -1.49 7.73
N PHE A 62 28.04 -2.66 8.22
CA PHE A 62 27.58 -2.92 9.58
C PHE A 62 27.83 -4.39 9.94
N THR A 63 27.68 -4.75 11.21
CA THR A 63 28.10 -6.06 11.77
C THR A 63 27.59 -7.28 11.00
N SER A 64 26.36 -7.21 10.46
CA SER A 64 25.75 -8.31 9.69
C SER A 64 25.87 -8.15 8.16
N ALA A 65 26.58 -7.13 7.66
CA ALA A 65 26.79 -6.88 6.23
C ALA A 65 27.89 -7.80 5.63
N VAL A 66 27.64 -9.10 5.60
CA VAL A 66 28.61 -10.12 5.12
C VAL A 66 28.87 -10.00 3.61
N LYS A 67 27.85 -9.56 2.84
CA LYS A 67 27.91 -9.39 1.39
C LYS A 67 27.35 -8.03 1.00
N GLN A 68 27.76 -7.51 -0.15
CA GLN A 68 27.11 -6.37 -0.79
C GLN A 68 25.67 -6.74 -1.18
N ARG A 69 24.71 -5.81 -1.02
CA ARG A 69 23.32 -5.97 -1.42
C ARG A 69 22.82 -4.76 -2.23
N ILE A 70 22.13 -5.04 -3.32
CA ILE A 70 21.49 -4.03 -4.17
C ILE A 70 20.20 -3.57 -3.48
N GLY A 71 19.99 -2.25 -3.41
CA GLY A 71 18.81 -1.63 -2.81
C GLY A 71 17.59 -1.60 -3.75
N LYS A 72 16.43 -1.25 -3.19
CA LYS A 72 15.16 -1.18 -3.93
C LYS A 72 15.17 -0.10 -5.02
N PHE A 73 15.85 1.02 -4.81
CA PHE A 73 16.03 2.06 -5.84
C PHE A 73 16.78 1.54 -7.06
N GLU A 74 17.85 0.77 -6.87
CA GLU A 74 18.58 0.15 -7.99
C GLU A 74 17.73 -0.90 -8.69
N GLN A 75 16.97 -1.74 -7.93
CA GLN A 75 16.06 -2.74 -8.49
C GLN A 75 14.94 -2.13 -9.33
N ALA A 76 14.49 -0.91 -8.96
CA ALA A 76 13.43 -0.17 -9.65
C ALA A 76 13.94 0.65 -10.85
N HIS A 77 15.24 0.57 -11.18
CA HIS A 77 15.81 1.36 -12.28
C HIS A 77 15.08 1.13 -13.62
N GLY A 78 14.72 2.20 -14.29
CA GLY A 78 13.88 2.18 -15.51
C GLY A 78 12.39 1.97 -15.26
N GLY A 79 11.98 1.67 -14.01
CA GLY A 79 10.61 1.32 -13.63
C GLY A 79 9.98 2.26 -12.62
N THR A 80 9.20 1.67 -11.70
CA THR A 80 8.45 2.37 -10.66
C THR A 80 8.80 1.81 -9.29
N LEU A 81 9.02 2.69 -8.31
CA LEU A 81 9.14 2.35 -6.90
C LEU A 81 7.89 2.83 -6.17
N PHE A 82 7.17 1.91 -5.56
CA PHE A 82 6.03 2.20 -4.70
C PHE A 82 6.48 2.14 -3.23
N LEU A 83 6.34 3.26 -2.53
CA LEU A 83 6.66 3.41 -1.10
C LEU A 83 5.35 3.50 -0.32
N ASP A 84 4.90 2.36 0.23
CA ASP A 84 3.72 2.32 1.08
C ASP A 84 4.07 2.72 2.51
N GLU A 85 3.13 3.38 3.19
CA GLU A 85 3.25 3.94 4.53
C GLU A 85 4.53 4.79 4.70
N ILE A 86 4.73 5.73 3.75
CA ILE A 86 5.93 6.62 3.71
C ILE A 86 6.09 7.44 4.99
N GLY A 87 4.98 7.74 5.71
CA GLY A 87 4.98 8.46 6.98
C GLY A 87 5.66 7.72 8.14
N ASP A 88 5.95 6.42 7.98
CA ASP A 88 6.65 5.62 9.00
C ASP A 88 8.17 5.53 8.75
N MET A 89 8.66 6.20 7.70
CA MET A 89 10.07 6.20 7.37
C MET A 89 10.89 7.06 8.33
N SER A 90 12.07 6.59 8.75
CA SER A 90 12.99 7.37 9.58
C SER A 90 13.48 8.65 8.87
N LEU A 91 13.75 9.71 9.62
CA LEU A 91 14.20 11.01 9.09
C LEU A 91 15.49 10.88 8.24
N ASN A 92 16.41 9.96 8.60
CA ASN A 92 17.61 9.71 7.83
C ASN A 92 17.29 9.10 6.45
N ALA A 93 16.40 8.11 6.42
CA ALA A 93 15.93 7.52 5.17
C ALA A 93 15.18 8.55 4.30
N GLN A 94 14.35 9.39 4.93
CA GLN A 94 13.65 10.49 4.23
C GLN A 94 14.65 11.44 3.54
N ALA A 95 15.76 11.81 4.21
CA ALA A 95 16.77 12.67 3.61
C ALA A 95 17.44 12.03 2.37
N LYS A 96 17.71 10.73 2.43
CA LYS A 96 18.28 9.98 1.29
C LYS A 96 17.28 9.82 0.16
N VAL A 97 16.01 9.57 0.46
CA VAL A 97 14.92 9.53 -0.55
C VAL A 97 14.81 10.88 -1.25
N LEU A 98 14.83 11.99 -0.50
CA LEU A 98 14.81 13.33 -1.07
C LEU A 98 15.97 13.55 -2.06
N ARG A 99 17.21 13.16 -1.66
CA ARG A 99 18.38 13.25 -2.54
C ARG A 99 18.19 12.44 -3.82
N ALA A 100 17.71 11.19 -3.70
CA ALA A 100 17.41 10.34 -4.85
C ALA A 100 16.39 10.99 -5.81
N LEU A 101 15.34 11.62 -5.26
CA LEU A 101 14.31 12.32 -6.05
C LEU A 101 14.81 13.63 -6.70
N GLN A 102 15.82 14.28 -6.14
CA GLN A 102 16.38 15.54 -6.63
C GLN A 102 17.47 15.32 -7.68
N GLU A 103 18.38 14.40 -7.40
CA GLU A 103 19.62 14.21 -8.16
C GLU A 103 19.54 13.02 -9.14
N GLY A 104 18.55 12.12 -8.98
CA GLY A 104 18.50 10.86 -9.74
C GLY A 104 19.68 9.94 -9.39
N LYS A 105 20.22 10.05 -8.19
CA LYS A 105 21.38 9.30 -7.71
C LYS A 105 21.15 8.80 -6.30
N ILE A 106 21.74 7.67 -6.00
CA ILE A 106 21.79 7.09 -4.66
C ILE A 106 23.23 6.72 -4.30
N THR A 107 23.46 6.54 -2.99
CA THR A 107 24.71 5.98 -2.46
C THR A 107 24.35 4.84 -1.52
N ARG A 108 25.00 3.69 -1.63
CA ARG A 108 24.79 2.56 -0.73
C ARG A 108 25.28 2.88 0.68
N VAL A 109 24.68 2.24 1.66
CA VAL A 109 25.15 2.36 3.05
C VAL A 109 26.58 1.84 3.16
N GLY A 110 27.48 2.65 3.74
CA GLY A 110 28.90 2.34 3.83
C GLY A 110 29.72 2.51 2.54
N GLY A 111 29.09 2.98 1.46
CA GLY A 111 29.75 3.32 0.20
C GLY A 111 29.89 4.83 0.00
N ASP A 112 30.72 5.21 -0.96
CA ASP A 112 30.97 6.59 -1.39
C ASP A 112 30.62 6.82 -2.87
N LYS A 113 30.30 5.74 -3.60
CA LYS A 113 30.02 5.80 -5.04
C LYS A 113 28.57 6.22 -5.31
N ASP A 114 28.41 7.28 -6.10
CA ASP A 114 27.13 7.67 -6.66
C ASP A 114 26.67 6.69 -7.74
N ILE A 115 25.44 6.21 -7.63
CA ILE A 115 24.79 5.30 -8.58
C ILE A 115 23.59 6.03 -9.18
N SER A 116 23.60 6.23 -10.49
CA SER A 116 22.47 6.86 -11.19
C SER A 116 21.28 5.92 -11.27
N VAL A 117 20.09 6.44 -10.94
CA VAL A 117 18.83 5.71 -10.98
C VAL A 117 17.79 6.57 -11.67
N ASP A 118 17.05 5.96 -12.61
CA ASP A 118 15.85 6.54 -13.22
C ASP A 118 14.63 5.80 -12.70
N VAL A 119 13.94 6.38 -11.72
CA VAL A 119 12.84 5.71 -11.03
C VAL A 119 11.66 6.66 -10.88
N ARG A 120 10.49 6.23 -11.37
CA ARG A 120 9.24 6.89 -11.03
C ARG A 120 8.83 6.50 -9.62
N VAL A 121 8.56 7.48 -8.74
CA VAL A 121 8.14 7.21 -7.35
C VAL A 121 6.64 7.46 -7.20
N ILE A 122 5.95 6.47 -6.63
CA ILE A 122 4.59 6.57 -6.11
C ILE A 122 4.69 6.33 -4.61
N ALA A 123 4.11 7.20 -3.79
CA ALA A 123 4.11 7.05 -2.34
C ALA A 123 2.67 6.92 -1.83
N ALA A 124 2.48 6.20 -0.73
CA ALA A 124 1.19 6.11 -0.07
C ALA A 124 1.33 6.27 1.45
N THR A 125 0.28 6.79 2.09
CA THR A 125 0.21 6.91 3.55
C THR A 125 -1.22 7.01 4.04
N ASN A 126 -1.45 6.58 5.28
CA ASN A 126 -2.68 6.82 6.04
C ASN A 126 -2.55 8.02 7.00
N LYS A 127 -1.34 8.57 7.17
CA LYS A 127 -1.07 9.68 8.08
C LYS A 127 -1.33 11.03 7.43
N ASP A 128 -1.65 12.02 8.26
CA ASP A 128 -1.58 13.43 7.88
C ASP A 128 -0.11 13.87 7.90
N LEU A 129 0.52 13.91 6.72
CA LEU A 129 1.95 14.27 6.62
C LEU A 129 2.23 15.72 7.01
N LEU A 130 1.26 16.64 6.93
CA LEU A 130 1.48 18.02 7.40
C LEU A 130 1.53 18.07 8.92
N GLN A 131 0.68 17.29 9.60
CA GLN A 131 0.79 17.10 11.05
C GLN A 131 2.11 16.45 11.44
N GLU A 132 2.54 15.39 10.74
CA GLU A 132 3.85 14.74 10.96
C GLU A 132 5.03 15.73 10.74
N VAL A 133 4.88 16.71 9.85
CA VAL A 133 5.88 17.78 9.66
C VAL A 133 5.91 18.72 10.87
N GLU A 134 4.75 19.14 11.39
CA GLU A 134 4.67 19.97 12.62
C GLU A 134 5.29 19.26 13.83
N GLU A 135 5.08 17.94 13.93
CA GLU A 135 5.64 17.07 14.97
C GLU A 135 7.12 16.68 14.70
N LYS A 136 7.72 17.19 13.63
CA LYS A 136 9.12 16.92 13.24
C LYS A 136 9.41 15.42 12.97
N GLN A 137 8.40 14.64 12.61
CA GLN A 137 8.52 13.24 12.23
C GLN A 137 8.64 13.08 10.71
N PHE A 138 8.22 14.08 9.93
CA PHE A 138 8.35 14.09 8.48
C PHE A 138 8.99 15.40 7.98
N ARG A 139 9.77 15.33 6.91
CA ARG A 139 10.45 16.49 6.33
C ARG A 139 9.52 17.23 5.37
N LEU A 140 9.39 18.54 5.53
CA LEU A 140 8.58 19.40 4.66
C LEU A 140 9.08 19.40 3.20
N ASP A 141 10.40 19.39 3.01
CA ASP A 141 11.02 19.39 1.68
C ASP A 141 10.72 18.08 0.90
N LEU A 142 10.70 16.94 1.59
CA LEU A 142 10.30 15.66 1.01
C LEU A 142 8.80 15.64 0.70
N TYR A 143 7.95 16.17 1.59
CA TYR A 143 6.51 16.30 1.35
C TYR A 143 6.24 17.04 0.05
N HIS A 144 6.80 18.23 -0.14
CA HIS A 144 6.62 19.00 -1.38
C HIS A 144 7.19 18.30 -2.62
N ARG A 145 8.23 17.50 -2.45
CA ARG A 145 8.82 16.76 -3.57
C ARG A 145 7.97 15.56 -3.99
N LEU A 146 7.27 14.91 -3.08
CA LEU A 146 6.39 13.76 -3.34
C LEU A 146 4.98 14.18 -3.78
N SER A 147 4.45 15.26 -3.22
CA SER A 147 3.05 15.69 -3.38
C SER A 147 2.81 16.50 -4.67
N VAL A 148 3.34 16.03 -5.82
CA VAL A 148 3.10 16.70 -7.11
C VAL A 148 1.65 16.47 -7.55
N ILE A 149 1.17 15.24 -7.44
CA ILE A 149 -0.23 14.85 -7.64
C ILE A 149 -0.68 14.11 -6.40
N ILE A 150 -1.76 14.56 -5.79
CA ILE A 150 -2.35 13.90 -4.62
C ILE A 150 -3.63 13.19 -5.07
N ILE A 151 -3.77 11.91 -4.69
CA ILE A 151 -4.97 11.10 -4.92
C ILE A 151 -5.49 10.69 -3.55
N HIS A 152 -6.70 11.12 -3.22
CA HIS A 152 -7.40 10.67 -2.03
C HIS A 152 -8.26 9.45 -2.36
N VAL A 153 -8.03 8.35 -1.65
CA VAL A 153 -8.85 7.14 -1.74
C VAL A 153 -9.87 7.18 -0.60
N PRO A 154 -11.17 7.29 -0.92
CA PRO A 154 -12.20 7.38 0.11
C PRO A 154 -12.31 6.09 0.94
N SER A 155 -12.80 6.22 2.17
CA SER A 155 -13.12 5.08 3.03
C SER A 155 -14.26 4.24 2.43
N LEU A 156 -14.39 2.99 2.84
CA LEU A 156 -15.50 2.14 2.40
C LEU A 156 -16.85 2.68 2.92
N ASN A 157 -16.82 3.35 4.06
CA ASN A 157 -18.03 3.98 4.64
C ASN A 157 -18.55 5.15 3.79
N ASP A 158 -17.67 5.82 3.00
CA ASP A 158 -18.05 6.91 2.10
C ASP A 158 -18.57 6.42 0.73
N ARG A 159 -18.43 5.10 0.46
CA ARG A 159 -18.83 4.46 -0.81
C ARG A 159 -19.56 3.14 -0.56
N LYS A 160 -20.53 3.15 0.34
CA LYS A 160 -21.31 1.95 0.72
C LYS A 160 -22.02 1.27 -0.46
N ASP A 161 -22.28 2.01 -1.52
CA ASP A 161 -22.88 1.47 -2.76
C ASP A 161 -21.94 0.52 -3.52
N ASP A 162 -20.64 0.55 -3.25
CA ASP A 162 -19.67 -0.39 -3.82
C ASP A 162 -19.70 -1.75 -3.10
N ILE A 163 -20.23 -1.82 -1.87
CA ILE A 163 -20.19 -3.01 -1.02
C ILE A 163 -20.81 -4.24 -1.69
N PRO A 164 -21.99 -4.17 -2.31
CA PRO A 164 -22.57 -5.34 -2.98
C PRO A 164 -21.67 -5.93 -4.06
N LEU A 165 -21.05 -5.09 -4.87
CA LEU A 165 -20.14 -5.52 -5.94
C LEU A 165 -18.87 -6.14 -5.35
N LEU A 166 -18.31 -5.54 -4.29
CA LEU A 166 -17.14 -6.08 -3.59
C LEU A 166 -17.43 -7.42 -2.93
N VAL A 167 -18.59 -7.56 -2.28
CA VAL A 167 -19.03 -8.83 -1.66
C VAL A 167 -19.17 -9.91 -2.72
N ASP A 168 -19.84 -9.62 -3.84
CA ASP A 168 -20.01 -10.59 -4.94
C ASP A 168 -18.66 -11.07 -5.49
N LYS A 169 -17.75 -10.12 -5.71
CA LYS A 169 -16.37 -10.44 -6.15
C LYS A 169 -15.65 -11.31 -5.12
N PHE A 170 -15.66 -10.94 -3.83
CA PHE A 170 -14.96 -11.70 -2.80
C PHE A 170 -15.55 -13.09 -2.60
N LEU A 171 -16.89 -13.25 -2.66
CA LEU A 171 -17.51 -14.57 -2.65
C LEU A 171 -17.01 -15.44 -3.80
N SER A 172 -16.92 -14.87 -5.01
CA SER A 172 -16.41 -15.59 -6.17
C SER A 172 -14.95 -16.00 -6.01
N ASP A 173 -14.09 -15.04 -5.61
CA ASP A 173 -12.66 -15.27 -5.48
C ASP A 173 -12.37 -16.31 -4.37
N ILE A 174 -12.96 -16.12 -3.17
CA ILE A 174 -12.75 -16.98 -2.00
C ILE A 174 -13.30 -18.39 -2.23
N CYS A 175 -14.51 -18.53 -2.77
CA CYS A 175 -15.05 -19.85 -3.07
C CYS A 175 -14.21 -20.60 -4.11
N THR A 176 -13.63 -19.88 -5.07
CA THR A 176 -12.69 -20.47 -6.04
C THR A 176 -11.38 -20.91 -5.37
N GLU A 177 -10.81 -20.08 -4.47
CA GLU A 177 -9.62 -20.41 -3.68
C GLU A 177 -9.82 -21.68 -2.83
N TYR A 178 -11.02 -21.85 -2.24
CA TYR A 178 -11.38 -23.03 -1.44
C TYR A 178 -11.87 -24.24 -2.26
N GLY A 179 -12.00 -24.12 -3.59
CA GLY A 179 -12.48 -25.21 -4.47
C GLY A 179 -13.93 -25.59 -4.23
N ILE A 180 -14.77 -24.64 -3.79
CA ILE A 180 -16.20 -24.84 -3.51
C ILE A 180 -17.06 -24.02 -4.47
N SER A 181 -18.32 -24.40 -4.64
CA SER A 181 -19.29 -23.62 -5.40
C SER A 181 -19.51 -22.26 -4.74
N LYS A 182 -19.65 -21.20 -5.55
CA LYS A 182 -19.95 -19.85 -5.06
C LYS A 182 -21.20 -19.90 -4.18
N LYS A 183 -21.08 -19.38 -2.96
CA LYS A 183 -22.23 -19.25 -2.05
C LYS A 183 -23.07 -18.06 -2.44
N GLU A 184 -24.37 -18.19 -2.24
CA GLU A 184 -25.33 -17.10 -2.36
C GLU A 184 -25.41 -16.33 -1.04
N ILE A 185 -25.75 -15.04 -1.13
CA ILE A 185 -26.02 -14.18 0.03
C ILE A 185 -27.44 -13.60 -0.12
N ASP A 186 -28.23 -13.65 0.94
CA ASP A 186 -29.55 -13.07 0.90
C ASP A 186 -29.53 -11.53 0.95
N GLU A 187 -30.62 -10.91 0.51
CA GLU A 187 -30.72 -9.46 0.39
C GLU A 187 -30.62 -8.76 1.75
N ASP A 188 -31.16 -9.35 2.81
CA ASP A 188 -31.14 -8.77 4.16
C ASP A 188 -29.75 -8.87 4.79
N ALA A 189 -29.02 -9.97 4.52
CA ALA A 189 -27.62 -10.10 4.90
C ALA A 189 -26.75 -9.05 4.17
N LEU A 190 -26.97 -8.87 2.87
CA LEU A 190 -26.23 -7.88 2.08
C LEU A 190 -26.51 -6.44 2.56
N LYS A 191 -27.76 -6.10 2.83
CA LYS A 191 -28.14 -4.80 3.44
C LYS A 191 -27.49 -4.60 4.80
N SER A 192 -27.37 -5.65 5.60
CA SER A 192 -26.70 -5.57 6.90
C SER A 192 -25.22 -5.26 6.74
N LEU A 193 -24.52 -5.87 5.77
CA LEU A 193 -23.13 -5.55 5.44
C LEU A 193 -22.98 -4.11 4.92
N GLN A 194 -23.91 -3.61 4.10
CA GLN A 194 -23.88 -2.22 3.61
C GLN A 194 -24.02 -1.19 4.75
N ASN A 195 -24.80 -1.51 5.78
CA ASN A 195 -25.04 -0.62 6.92
C ASN A 195 -23.97 -0.74 8.02
N TYR A 196 -23.11 -1.75 7.94
CA TYR A 196 -22.05 -1.94 8.92
C TYR A 196 -21.01 -0.82 8.83
N ASN A 197 -20.33 -0.51 9.94
CA ASN A 197 -19.26 0.48 10.00
C ASN A 197 -17.90 -0.19 9.81
N TRP A 198 -17.34 -0.08 8.60
CA TRP A 198 -16.11 -0.73 8.17
C TRP A 198 -14.87 0.07 8.59
N THR A 199 -14.39 -0.11 9.82
CA THR A 199 -13.18 0.58 10.33
C THR A 199 -11.89 0.08 9.67
N GLY A 200 -11.85 -1.18 9.23
CA GLY A 200 -10.75 -1.77 8.46
C GLY A 200 -10.97 -1.77 6.95
N ASN A 201 -12.01 -1.07 6.48
CA ASN A 201 -12.31 -0.85 5.06
C ASN A 201 -12.42 -2.16 4.25
N ILE A 202 -11.89 -2.19 3.04
CA ILE A 202 -11.97 -3.34 2.11
C ILE A 202 -11.26 -4.57 2.70
N ARG A 203 -10.17 -4.38 3.46
CA ARG A 203 -9.44 -5.49 4.10
C ARG A 203 -10.32 -6.18 5.14
N GLU A 204 -11.04 -5.43 5.95
CA GLU A 204 -11.99 -5.97 6.92
C GLU A 204 -13.16 -6.67 6.21
N LEU A 205 -13.73 -6.05 5.18
CA LEU A 205 -14.81 -6.62 4.40
C LEU A 205 -14.41 -7.99 3.80
N ARG A 206 -13.23 -8.09 3.20
CA ARG A 206 -12.74 -9.37 2.63
C ARG A 206 -12.61 -10.45 3.71
N ASN A 207 -12.04 -10.11 4.87
CA ASN A 207 -11.89 -11.05 6.00
C ASN A 207 -13.25 -11.51 6.55
N VAL A 208 -14.22 -10.59 6.59
CA VAL A 208 -15.59 -10.92 7.02
C VAL A 208 -16.27 -11.84 6.00
N VAL A 209 -16.17 -11.56 4.71
CA VAL A 209 -16.72 -12.43 3.66
C VAL A 209 -16.08 -13.82 3.71
N GLU A 210 -14.78 -13.91 3.91
CA GLU A 210 -14.06 -15.18 4.06
C GLU A 210 -14.58 -15.96 5.28
N ARG A 211 -14.77 -15.30 6.42
CA ARG A 211 -15.34 -15.89 7.64
C ARG A 211 -16.76 -16.42 7.38
N LEU A 212 -17.59 -15.65 6.66
CA LEU A 212 -18.93 -16.05 6.29
C LEU A 212 -18.92 -17.27 5.33
N VAL A 213 -18.01 -17.30 4.36
CA VAL A 213 -17.85 -18.47 3.48
C VAL A 213 -17.50 -19.72 4.28
N ILE A 214 -16.66 -19.62 5.32
CA ILE A 214 -16.25 -20.76 6.12
C ILE A 214 -17.37 -21.22 7.07
N LEU A 215 -18.04 -20.29 7.76
CA LEU A 215 -18.92 -20.60 8.90
C LEU A 215 -20.40 -20.74 8.54
N SER A 216 -20.86 -20.15 7.43
CA SER A 216 -22.27 -20.26 7.01
C SER A 216 -22.57 -21.58 6.30
N GLY A 217 -23.85 -21.93 6.19
CA GLY A 217 -24.32 -23.09 5.45
C GLY A 217 -24.17 -22.95 3.92
N LYS A 218 -25.17 -23.44 3.16
CA LYS A 218 -25.18 -23.34 1.69
C LYS A 218 -25.32 -21.91 1.19
N SER A 219 -26.04 -21.07 1.92
CA SER A 219 -26.24 -19.65 1.66
C SER A 219 -25.91 -18.84 2.92
N ILE A 220 -25.52 -17.59 2.73
CA ILE A 220 -25.22 -16.62 3.79
C ILE A 220 -26.51 -15.85 4.07
N VAL A 221 -27.01 -15.94 5.29
CA VAL A 221 -28.27 -15.32 5.72
C VAL A 221 -28.01 -14.27 6.81
N LYS A 222 -29.01 -13.43 7.08
CA LYS A 222 -28.90 -12.35 8.07
C LYS A 222 -28.41 -12.82 9.44
N THR A 223 -28.87 -14.00 9.92
CA THR A 223 -28.45 -14.55 11.22
C THR A 223 -26.96 -14.89 11.27
N ASP A 224 -26.32 -15.16 10.13
CA ASP A 224 -24.87 -15.35 10.04
C ASP A 224 -24.15 -14.02 10.27
N ILE A 225 -24.69 -12.92 9.72
CA ILE A 225 -24.12 -11.58 9.95
C ILE A 225 -24.20 -11.22 11.43
N ASP A 226 -25.35 -11.42 12.06
CA ASP A 226 -25.56 -11.14 13.49
C ASP A 226 -24.66 -12.01 14.38
N SER A 227 -24.31 -13.21 13.95
CA SER A 227 -23.50 -14.17 14.71
C SER A 227 -21.99 -13.97 14.53
N TYR A 228 -21.54 -13.60 13.33
CA TYR A 228 -20.13 -13.66 12.95
C TYR A 228 -19.49 -12.31 12.60
N VAL A 229 -20.30 -11.26 12.39
CA VAL A 229 -19.83 -9.94 11.98
C VAL A 229 -20.00 -8.91 13.09
N VAL A 230 -21.20 -8.84 13.67
CA VAL A 230 -21.51 -7.88 14.74
C VAL A 230 -20.88 -8.37 16.05
N PRO A 231 -20.04 -7.56 16.73
CA PRO A 231 -19.49 -7.95 18.03
C PRO A 231 -20.62 -8.23 19.03
N LYS A 232 -20.61 -9.41 19.63
CA LYS A 232 -21.48 -9.66 20.80
C LYS A 232 -21.03 -8.75 21.92
N LYS A 233 -21.96 -7.86 22.37
CA LYS A 233 -21.74 -7.01 23.57
C LYS A 233 -21.55 -7.86 24.81
#